data_aa8b90dbded46e6f448f0eb8020e3e69
#
_entry.id   aa8b90dbded46e6f448f0eb8020e3e69
#
_cell.length_a   1.000
_cell.length_b   1.000
_cell.length_c   1.000
_cell.angle_alpha   90.00
_cell.angle_beta   90.00
_cell.angle_gamma   90.00
#
_symmetry.space_group_name_H-M   'P 1'
#
loop_
_entity.id
_entity.type
_entity.pdbx_description
1 polymer ?
#
loop_
_entity_poly.entity_id
_entity_poly.type
_entity_poly.pdbx_seq_one_letter_code
_entity_poly.pdbx_strand_id
1 'polypeptide(L)'
;MDIVERFLKYVSFDTQSAEESDSVPSTAKQLVFAKYLRDELKDEGFDDVEMDDMGYVYATLKSNMKKDVPTIGFISHYDTSPDCSGKDVKPRIIR
;
A
#
# COMPACT_ATOMS: atom_id res chain seq x y z
N MET A 1 -0.99 15.80 -3.11
CA MET A 1 0.04 15.31 -2.17
C MET A 1 1.28 14.95 -2.95
N ASP A 2 2.43 15.53 -2.65
CA ASP A 2 3.67 15.17 -3.31
C ASP A 2 4.24 13.84 -2.76
N ILE A 3 5.33 13.35 -3.37
CA ILE A 3 5.89 12.05 -3.00
C ILE A 3 6.43 12.03 -1.56
N VAL A 4 6.97 13.15 -1.09
CA VAL A 4 7.51 13.25 0.28
C VAL A 4 6.37 13.22 1.29
N GLU A 5 5.33 14.01 1.07
CA GLU A 5 4.13 14.01 1.92
C GLU A 5 3.48 12.65 1.97
N ARG A 6 3.39 11.97 0.83
CA ARG A 6 2.81 10.63 0.73
C ARG A 6 3.63 9.62 1.52
N PHE A 7 4.95 9.67 1.39
CA PHE A 7 5.85 8.80 2.15
C PHE A 7 5.70 9.03 3.66
N LEU A 8 5.69 10.29 4.09
CA LEU A 8 5.53 10.63 5.50
C LEU A 8 4.18 10.13 6.05
N LYS A 9 3.14 10.18 5.23
CA LYS A 9 1.83 9.64 5.61
C LYS A 9 1.89 8.12 5.72
N TYR A 10 2.52 7.44 4.78
CA TYR A 10 2.62 5.99 4.78
C TYR A 10 3.36 5.46 6.01
N VAL A 11 4.49 6.06 6.36
CA VAL A 11 5.27 5.60 7.51
C VAL A 11 4.61 5.89 8.85
N SER A 12 3.54 6.68 8.87
CA SER A 12 2.75 6.90 10.08
C SER A 12 1.88 5.70 10.46
N PHE A 13 1.68 4.76 9.51
CA PHE A 13 0.95 3.52 9.78
C PHE A 13 1.92 2.44 10.27
N ASP A 14 1.49 1.68 11.25
CA ASP A 14 2.23 0.50 11.69
C ASP A 14 1.78 -0.70 10.84
N THR A 15 2.67 -1.17 9.97
CA THR A 15 2.41 -2.30 9.08
C THR A 15 3.35 -3.46 9.36
N GLN A 16 3.92 -3.52 10.55
CA GLN A 16 4.85 -4.57 10.93
C GLN A 16 4.24 -5.96 10.77
N SER A 17 4.96 -6.85 10.09
CA SER A 17 4.57 -8.23 9.90
C SER A 17 4.94 -9.09 11.12
N ALA A 18 4.43 -10.33 11.13
CA ALA A 18 4.73 -11.32 12.18
C ALA A 18 5.08 -12.66 11.52
N GLU A 19 6.28 -13.17 11.80
CA GLU A 19 6.79 -14.41 11.20
C GLU A 19 5.97 -15.65 11.57
N GLU A 20 5.51 -15.71 12.82
CA GLU A 20 4.84 -16.89 13.36
C GLU A 20 3.31 -16.87 13.17
N SER A 21 2.81 -15.92 12.41
CA SER A 21 1.37 -15.81 12.14
C SER A 21 0.94 -16.76 11.02
N ASP A 22 -0.20 -17.42 11.23
CA ASP A 22 -0.84 -18.26 10.21
C ASP A 22 -1.85 -17.48 9.37
N SER A 23 -2.07 -16.20 9.66
CA SER A 23 -3.03 -15.37 8.94
C SER A 23 -2.41 -14.62 7.78
N VAL A 24 -3.25 -14.16 6.85
CA VAL A 24 -2.88 -13.24 5.77
C VAL A 24 -3.87 -12.08 5.78
N PRO A 25 -3.44 -10.86 6.04
CA PRO A 25 -2.06 -10.47 6.37
C PRO A 25 -1.62 -11.03 7.73
N SER A 26 -0.32 -11.08 7.94
CA SER A 26 0.24 -11.65 9.18
C SER A 26 -0.14 -10.86 10.44
N THR A 27 -0.48 -9.58 10.28
CA THR A 27 -1.00 -8.74 11.37
C THR A 27 -2.24 -7.99 10.90
N ALA A 28 -3.24 -7.90 11.76
CA ALA A 28 -4.51 -7.23 11.43
C ALA A 28 -4.34 -5.73 11.20
N LYS A 29 -3.35 -5.11 11.81
CA LYS A 29 -3.07 -3.67 11.64
C LYS A 29 -2.69 -3.31 10.22
N GLN A 30 -2.19 -4.25 9.43
CA GLN A 30 -1.90 -4.04 8.01
C GLN A 30 -3.18 -3.73 7.22
N LEU A 31 -4.34 -4.25 7.63
CA LEU A 31 -5.61 -3.97 6.96
C LEU A 31 -6.03 -2.51 7.06
N VAL A 32 -5.62 -1.82 8.11
CA VAL A 32 -5.89 -0.38 8.28
C VAL A 32 -5.20 0.39 7.16
N PHE A 33 -3.94 0.08 6.90
CA PHE A 33 -3.17 0.72 5.83
C PHE A 33 -3.71 0.31 4.45
N ALA A 34 -4.09 -0.94 4.27
CA ALA A 34 -4.67 -1.40 3.00
C ALA A 34 -5.93 -0.61 2.65
N LYS A 35 -6.79 -0.33 3.62
CA LYS A 35 -7.98 0.50 3.42
C LYS A 35 -7.62 1.92 3.04
N TYR A 36 -6.60 2.49 3.66
CA TYR A 36 -6.10 3.81 3.32
C TYR A 36 -5.60 3.86 1.88
N LEU A 37 -4.80 2.87 1.46
CA LEU A 37 -4.29 2.77 0.08
C LEU A 37 -5.43 2.65 -0.93
N ARG A 38 -6.42 1.80 -0.63
CA ARG A 38 -7.60 1.66 -1.49
C ARG A 38 -8.28 2.99 -1.71
N ASP A 39 -8.53 3.72 -0.64
CA ASP A 39 -9.25 5.00 -0.70
C ASP A 39 -8.40 6.07 -1.42
N GLU A 40 -7.10 6.11 -1.17
CA GLU A 40 -6.18 7.01 -1.86
C GLU A 40 -6.17 6.77 -3.36
N LEU A 41 -6.10 5.50 -3.78
CA LEU A 41 -6.10 5.13 -5.20
C LEU A 41 -7.41 5.52 -5.88
N LYS A 42 -8.54 5.39 -5.19
CA LYS A 42 -9.83 5.87 -5.68
C LYS A 42 -9.83 7.39 -5.87
N ASP A 43 -9.30 8.10 -4.90
CA ASP A 43 -9.23 9.57 -4.94
C ASP A 43 -8.29 10.06 -6.05
N GLU A 44 -7.25 9.29 -6.39
CA GLU A 44 -6.34 9.61 -7.49
C GLU A 44 -6.96 9.34 -8.87
N GLY A 45 -8.12 8.71 -8.92
CA GLY A 45 -8.87 8.52 -10.17
C GLY A 45 -8.53 7.25 -10.95
N PHE A 46 -8.00 6.23 -10.31
CA PHE A 46 -7.78 4.94 -10.95
C PHE A 46 -9.13 4.33 -11.38
N ASP A 47 -9.13 3.64 -12.52
CA ASP A 47 -10.35 3.11 -13.12
C ASP A 47 -11.03 2.02 -12.29
N ASP A 48 -10.23 1.09 -11.78
CA ASP A 48 -10.69 0.00 -10.94
C ASP A 48 -9.79 -0.07 -9.71
N VAL A 49 -10.38 -0.02 -8.53
CA VAL A 49 -9.67 -0.19 -7.27
C VAL A 49 -10.39 -1.22 -6.44
N GLU A 50 -9.67 -2.26 -6.05
CA GLU A 50 -10.21 -3.36 -5.26
C GLU A 50 -9.29 -3.69 -4.10
N MET A 51 -9.89 -4.16 -3.01
CA MET A 51 -9.17 -4.69 -1.86
C MET A 51 -9.84 -6.01 -1.48
N ASP A 52 -9.06 -7.08 -1.35
CA ASP A 52 -9.59 -8.37 -0.90
C ASP A 52 -9.47 -8.53 0.63
N ASP A 53 -9.99 -9.65 1.14
CA ASP A 53 -10.01 -9.94 2.58
C ASP A 53 -8.61 -10.20 3.15
N MET A 54 -7.65 -10.48 2.29
CA MET A 54 -6.26 -10.73 2.69
C MET A 54 -5.42 -9.45 2.73
N GLY A 55 -6.01 -8.30 2.38
CA GLY A 55 -5.32 -7.03 2.38
C GLY A 55 -4.59 -6.70 1.09
N TYR A 56 -4.77 -7.48 0.04
CA TYR A 56 -4.23 -7.13 -1.27
C TYR A 56 -5.04 -5.99 -1.87
N VAL A 57 -4.35 -4.97 -2.32
CA VAL A 57 -4.97 -3.81 -2.97
C VAL A 57 -4.56 -3.78 -4.42
N TYR A 58 -5.54 -3.70 -5.30
CA TYR A 58 -5.35 -3.69 -6.75
C TYR A 58 -5.90 -2.39 -7.33
N ALA A 59 -5.19 -1.85 -8.28
CA ALA A 59 -5.69 -0.69 -9.03
C ALA A 59 -5.31 -0.85 -10.49
N THR A 60 -6.18 -0.41 -11.37
CA THR A 60 -5.99 -0.48 -12.82
C THR A 60 -6.04 0.92 -13.41
N LEU A 61 -5.06 1.22 -14.25
CA LEU A 61 -5.08 2.39 -15.10
C LEU A 61 -5.24 1.87 -16.54
N LYS A 62 -6.39 2.08 -17.12
CA LYS A 62 -6.71 1.57 -18.46
C LYS A 62 -5.88 2.26 -19.52
N SER A 63 -5.55 1.51 -20.58
CA SER A 63 -4.88 2.06 -21.74
C SER A 63 -5.73 3.15 -22.38
N ASN A 64 -5.08 4.21 -22.86
CA ASN A 64 -5.71 5.24 -23.66
C ASN A 64 -5.46 5.05 -25.17
N MET A 65 -4.89 3.91 -25.54
CA MET A 65 -4.63 3.56 -26.94
C MET A 65 -5.79 2.74 -27.50
N LYS A 66 -6.03 2.89 -28.83
CA LYS A 66 -7.12 2.20 -29.53
C LYS A 66 -6.73 0.81 -30.06
N LYS A 67 -5.54 0.33 -29.74
CA LYS A 67 -5.03 -0.97 -30.18
C LYS A 67 -4.68 -1.83 -28.98
N ASP A 68 -4.60 -3.13 -29.21
CA ASP A 68 -4.14 -4.06 -28.18
C ASP A 68 -2.69 -3.80 -27.82
N VAL A 69 -2.44 -3.64 -26.54
CA VAL A 69 -1.10 -3.41 -25.99
C VAL A 69 -0.89 -4.34 -24.81
N PRO A 70 0.36 -4.71 -24.50
CA PRO A 70 0.63 -5.51 -23.32
C PRO A 70 0.21 -4.81 -22.04
N THR A 71 -0.22 -5.61 -21.05
CA THR A 71 -0.47 -5.12 -19.70
C THR A 71 0.82 -5.14 -18.90
N ILE A 72 1.14 -4.03 -18.25
CA ILE A 72 2.31 -3.92 -17.39
C ILE A 72 1.81 -3.92 -15.95
N GLY A 73 2.38 -4.81 -15.11
CA GLY A 73 2.06 -4.90 -13.70
C GLY A 73 3.19 -4.36 -12.84
N PHE A 74 2.84 -3.56 -11.85
CA PHE A 74 3.75 -3.12 -10.81
C PHE A 74 3.31 -3.75 -9.49
N ILE A 75 4.26 -4.35 -8.77
CA ILE A 75 3.99 -5.04 -7.52
C ILE A 75 4.88 -4.44 -6.44
N SER A 76 4.28 -4.10 -5.32
CA SER A 76 5.01 -3.56 -4.18
C SER A 76 4.37 -4.06 -2.89
N HIS A 77 5.18 -4.41 -1.91
CA HIS A 77 4.68 -4.77 -0.60
C HIS A 77 4.57 -3.55 0.30
N TYR A 78 3.66 -3.59 1.25
CA TYR A 78 3.49 -2.49 2.20
C TYR A 78 3.79 -2.89 3.65
N ASP A 79 4.00 -4.18 3.91
CA ASP A 79 4.39 -4.62 5.23
C ASP A 79 5.85 -4.27 5.53
N THR A 80 6.15 -4.11 6.81
CA THR A 80 7.51 -3.90 7.25
C THR A 80 8.01 -5.11 8.03
N SER A 81 9.34 -5.20 8.17
CA SER A 81 10.00 -6.34 8.79
C SER A 81 9.54 -6.56 10.24
N PRO A 82 9.40 -7.83 10.69
CA PRO A 82 9.14 -8.12 12.09
C PRO A 82 10.31 -7.77 13.00
N ASP A 83 11.50 -7.54 12.44
CA ASP A 83 12.72 -7.28 13.21
C ASP A 83 12.74 -5.91 13.87
N CYS A 84 11.92 -4.99 13.41
CA CYS A 84 11.85 -3.62 13.92
C CYS A 84 10.41 -3.18 14.08
N SER A 85 10.13 -2.42 15.14
CA SER A 85 8.79 -1.86 15.32
C SER A 85 8.46 -0.83 14.21
N GLY A 86 7.27 -0.94 13.65
CA GLY A 86 6.72 0.04 12.72
C GLY A 86 5.84 1.09 13.41
N LYS A 87 5.75 1.02 14.74
CA LYS A 87 4.90 1.92 15.52
C LYS A 87 5.66 3.20 15.87
N ASP A 88 4.95 4.34 15.77
CA ASP A 88 5.46 5.65 16.20
C ASP A 88 6.80 6.02 15.55
N VAL A 89 6.94 5.70 14.28
CA VAL A 89 8.10 6.12 13.48
C VAL A 89 8.13 7.63 13.39
N LYS A 90 9.30 8.22 13.65
CA LYS A 90 9.49 9.67 13.66
C LYS A 90 10.45 10.08 12.54
N PRO A 91 9.97 10.16 11.30
CA PRO A 91 10.80 10.54 10.17
C PRO A 91 11.27 11.98 10.29
N ARG A 92 12.44 12.27 9.76
CA ARG A 92 12.95 13.64 9.64
C ARG A 92 13.56 13.83 8.28
N ILE A 93 13.46 15.05 7.76
CA ILE A 93 14.06 15.43 6.49
C ILE A 93 15.44 15.99 6.76
N ILE A 94 16.44 15.40 6.12
CA ILE A 94 17.84 15.87 6.20
C ILE A 94 18.17 16.54 4.87
N ARG A 95 18.68 17.78 4.95
CA ARG A 95 19.05 18.56 3.77
C ARG A 95 20.51 18.95 3.82
#